data_ca301ef67fab40a1fc944e31e7e0eb04
#
_entry.id   ca301ef67fab40a1fc944e31e7e0eb04
#
_cell.length_a   1.000
_cell.length_b   1.000
_cell.length_c   1.000
_cell.angle_alpha   90.00
_cell.angle_beta   90.00
_cell.angle_gamma   90.00
#
_symmetry.space_group_name_H-M   'P 1'
#
loop_
_entity.id
_entity.type
_entity.pdbx_description
1 polymer ?
#
loop_
_entity_poly.entity_id
_entity_poly.type
_entity_poly.pdbx_seq_one_letter_code
_entity_poly.pdbx_strand_id
1 'polypeptide(L)'
;MAAHPPTRISIGFPGVVRNNRVLTAPHFGDEGWHDIPLAESLAKRLGGLPVRMINDAEVQGFAAIEGHGIEFVLTLGTGAGTALFRDGELMPHLELAHHPVSKNRAYDEYIGDAARMKAGNKRWNRRVEKIIGILASLVNYDKLWIGGGNAARLTFKLPANVAVVSNDAGIEGGARLWHPLSLRDTRQFPEATQRTGAFE
;
A
#
# COMPACT_ATOMS: atom_id res chain seq x y z
N MET A 1 23.14 -11.60 -23.95
CA MET A 1 21.73 -11.21 -24.06
C MET A 1 21.68 -9.74 -24.45
N ALA A 2 21.02 -9.39 -25.54
CA ALA A 2 20.81 -7.98 -25.90
C ALA A 2 19.88 -7.36 -24.83
N ALA A 3 20.35 -6.33 -24.13
CA ALA A 3 19.53 -5.62 -23.18
C ALA A 3 18.42 -4.86 -23.95
N HIS A 4 17.18 -5.25 -23.75
CA HIS A 4 16.07 -4.48 -24.28
C HIS A 4 15.99 -3.16 -23.52
N PRO A 5 15.95 -2.00 -24.20
CA PRO A 5 15.82 -0.72 -23.49
C PRO A 5 14.47 -0.68 -22.75
N PRO A 6 14.42 -0.02 -21.57
CA PRO A 6 13.18 0.13 -20.84
C PRO A 6 12.17 0.95 -21.66
N THR A 7 10.91 0.56 -21.63
CA THR A 7 9.82 1.24 -22.34
C THR A 7 8.88 2.01 -21.40
N ARG A 8 8.97 1.74 -20.10
CA ARG A 8 8.12 2.32 -19.05
C ARG A 8 8.75 2.15 -17.67
N ILE A 9 8.33 2.92 -16.69
CA ILE A 9 8.90 2.92 -15.34
C ILE A 9 7.77 2.83 -14.32
N SER A 10 7.91 1.87 -13.38
CA SER A 10 7.04 1.75 -12.20
C SER A 10 7.83 2.16 -10.96
N ILE A 11 7.20 2.94 -10.07
CA ILE A 11 7.81 3.41 -8.83
C ILE A 11 6.88 3.08 -7.68
N GLY A 12 7.39 2.33 -6.69
CA GLY A 12 6.81 2.23 -5.36
C GLY A 12 7.43 3.30 -4.47
N PHE A 13 6.63 4.22 -3.96
CA PHE A 13 7.09 5.31 -3.11
C PHE A 13 6.63 5.09 -1.65
N PRO A 14 7.50 5.25 -0.64
CA PRO A 14 7.14 5.03 0.77
C PRO A 14 6.42 6.27 1.35
N GLY A 15 5.19 6.47 0.94
CA GLY A 15 4.32 7.57 1.33
C GLY A 15 3.05 7.59 0.51
N VAL A 16 2.17 8.53 0.80
CA VAL A 16 0.90 8.68 0.06
C VAL A 16 1.17 9.30 -1.31
N VAL A 17 0.76 8.59 -2.35
CA VAL A 17 0.83 9.04 -3.75
C VAL A 17 -0.57 9.15 -4.32
N ARG A 18 -0.86 10.22 -5.05
CA ARG A 18 -2.11 10.40 -5.77
C ARG A 18 -1.82 11.05 -7.13
N ASN A 19 -2.37 10.49 -8.20
CA ASN A 19 -2.17 11.00 -9.56
C ASN A 19 -0.70 11.20 -9.93
N ASN A 20 0.17 10.26 -9.57
CA ASN A 20 1.63 10.34 -9.75
C ASN A 20 2.33 11.52 -9.01
N ARG A 21 1.66 12.10 -8.01
CA ARG A 21 2.21 13.17 -7.16
C ARG A 21 2.37 12.65 -5.73
N VAL A 22 3.45 13.05 -5.08
CA VAL A 22 3.69 12.74 -3.67
C VAL A 22 2.86 13.67 -2.81
N LEU A 23 2.05 13.14 -1.89
CA LEU A 23 1.30 13.93 -0.91
C LEU A 23 2.00 13.95 0.44
N THR A 24 2.59 12.82 0.87
CA THR A 24 3.36 12.72 2.11
C THR A 24 4.61 11.88 1.89
N ALA A 25 5.66 12.15 2.65
CA ALA A 25 6.92 11.41 2.63
C ALA A 25 7.52 11.27 4.04
N PRO A 26 6.85 10.56 4.96
CA PRO A 26 7.18 10.58 6.40
C PRO A 26 8.61 10.10 6.70
N HIS A 27 9.19 9.26 5.86
CA HIS A 27 10.56 8.77 6.01
C HIS A 27 11.64 9.73 5.47
N PHE A 28 11.24 10.77 4.72
CA PHE A 28 12.17 11.75 4.12
C PHE A 28 12.05 13.15 4.75
N GLY A 29 11.22 13.29 5.80
CA GLY A 29 10.81 14.59 6.31
C GLY A 29 9.72 15.20 5.42
N ASP A 30 8.59 15.57 6.00
CA ASP A 30 7.41 16.03 5.23
C ASP A 30 7.62 17.40 4.56
N GLU A 31 8.60 18.19 5.00
CA GLU A 31 8.86 19.50 4.43
C GLU A 31 9.28 19.41 2.94
N GLY A 32 8.52 20.06 2.09
CA GLY A 32 8.80 20.16 0.66
C GLY A 32 8.34 18.97 -0.20
N TRP A 33 7.73 17.94 0.36
CA TRP A 33 7.23 16.80 -0.42
C TRP A 33 5.77 16.93 -0.87
N HIS A 34 5.01 17.82 -0.23
CA HIS A 34 3.58 17.94 -0.53
C HIS A 34 3.35 18.40 -1.98
N ASP A 35 2.52 17.65 -2.70
CA ASP A 35 2.09 17.89 -4.08
C ASP A 35 3.26 17.94 -5.12
N ILE A 36 4.37 17.24 -4.83
CA ILE A 36 5.50 17.16 -5.75
C ILE A 36 5.17 16.27 -6.97
N PRO A 37 5.31 16.77 -8.22
CA PRO A 37 5.09 15.98 -9.44
C PRO A 37 6.33 15.11 -9.73
N LEU A 38 6.67 14.20 -8.81
CA LEU A 38 7.91 13.41 -8.87
C LEU A 38 7.95 12.51 -10.11
N ALA A 39 6.85 11.87 -10.45
CA ALA A 39 6.78 11.00 -11.63
C ALA A 39 7.04 11.77 -12.93
N GLU A 40 6.47 12.97 -13.08
CA GLU A 40 6.70 13.82 -14.24
C GLU A 40 8.16 14.29 -14.32
N SER A 41 8.72 14.68 -13.17
CA SER A 41 10.13 15.13 -13.09
C SER A 41 11.08 13.99 -13.46
N LEU A 42 10.81 12.76 -13.04
CA LEU A 42 11.59 11.58 -13.40
C LEU A 42 11.41 11.22 -14.89
N ALA A 43 10.20 11.26 -15.42
CA ALA A 43 9.94 11.02 -16.82
C ALA A 43 10.78 11.93 -17.71
N LYS A 44 10.80 13.25 -17.42
CA LYS A 44 11.62 14.22 -18.15
C LYS A 44 13.12 13.89 -18.10
N ARG A 45 13.64 13.51 -16.93
CA ARG A 45 15.06 13.17 -16.75
C ARG A 45 15.46 11.83 -17.39
N LEU A 46 14.52 10.93 -17.57
CA LEU A 46 14.74 9.59 -18.12
C LEU A 46 14.32 9.47 -19.59
N GLY A 47 14.41 10.55 -20.35
CA GLY A 47 14.18 10.54 -21.79
C GLY A 47 12.71 10.49 -22.22
N GLY A 48 11.80 10.94 -21.36
CA GLY A 48 10.35 11.00 -21.69
C GLY A 48 9.62 9.66 -21.54
N LEU A 49 10.23 8.66 -20.89
CA LEU A 49 9.57 7.38 -20.64
C LEU A 49 8.32 7.57 -19.78
N PRO A 50 7.22 6.85 -20.07
CA PRO A 50 6.05 6.84 -19.21
C PRO A 50 6.40 6.36 -17.80
N VAL A 51 6.00 7.11 -16.78
CA VAL A 51 6.19 6.78 -15.36
C VAL A 51 4.84 6.64 -14.67
N ARG A 52 4.66 5.56 -13.91
CA ARG A 52 3.57 5.38 -12.95
C ARG A 52 4.16 5.24 -11.56
N MET A 53 3.61 5.99 -10.61
CA MET A 53 4.05 5.99 -9.22
C MET A 53 2.85 5.81 -8.30
N ILE A 54 2.96 4.86 -7.38
CA ILE A 54 1.99 4.57 -6.32
C ILE A 54 2.75 4.25 -5.03
N ASN A 55 2.04 4.01 -3.93
CA ASN A 55 2.66 3.57 -2.69
C ASN A 55 3.34 2.19 -2.85
N ASP A 56 4.37 1.91 -2.07
CA ASP A 56 5.15 0.67 -2.14
C ASP A 56 4.33 -0.59 -1.76
N ALA A 57 3.43 -0.48 -0.77
CA ALA A 57 2.52 -1.58 -0.42
C ALA A 57 1.48 -1.82 -1.53
N GLU A 58 1.07 -0.78 -2.25
CA GLU A 58 0.17 -0.90 -3.41
C GLU A 58 0.84 -1.64 -4.57
N VAL A 59 2.15 -1.35 -4.83
CA VAL A 59 2.93 -2.12 -5.81
C VAL A 59 2.99 -3.60 -5.44
N GLN A 60 3.30 -3.91 -4.17
CA GLN A 60 3.31 -5.30 -3.70
C GLN A 60 1.92 -5.93 -3.82
N GLY A 61 0.87 -5.17 -3.55
CA GLY A 61 -0.51 -5.60 -3.67
C GLY A 61 -0.87 -6.10 -5.06
N PHE A 62 -0.50 -5.38 -6.11
CA PHE A 62 -0.77 -5.81 -7.49
C PHE A 62 -0.20 -7.20 -7.84
N ALA A 63 0.89 -7.62 -7.20
CA ALA A 63 1.42 -8.96 -7.40
C ALA A 63 0.68 -10.03 -6.58
N ALA A 64 0.07 -9.63 -5.48
CA ALA A 64 -0.56 -10.54 -4.53
C ALA A 64 -2.01 -10.88 -4.87
N ILE A 65 -2.76 -9.90 -5.40
CA ILE A 65 -4.22 -10.02 -5.58
C ILE A 65 -4.61 -11.00 -6.68
N GLU A 66 -5.77 -11.63 -6.51
CA GLU A 66 -6.43 -12.51 -7.47
C GLU A 66 -7.38 -11.73 -8.39
N GLY A 67 -7.79 -10.53 -8.01
CA GLY A 67 -8.64 -9.64 -8.78
C GLY A 67 -10.14 -9.89 -8.62
N HIS A 68 -10.57 -10.40 -7.48
CA HIS A 68 -11.98 -10.72 -7.20
C HIS A 68 -12.41 -10.20 -5.83
N GLY A 69 -13.53 -9.49 -5.79
CA GLY A 69 -14.13 -8.97 -4.56
C GLY A 69 -13.26 -7.89 -3.90
N ILE A 70 -13.35 -7.80 -2.58
CA ILE A 70 -12.58 -6.88 -1.76
C ILE A 70 -11.30 -7.58 -1.28
N GLU A 71 -10.16 -7.19 -1.78
CA GLU A 71 -8.86 -7.72 -1.39
C GLU A 71 -8.06 -6.66 -0.64
N PHE A 72 -7.59 -7.00 0.54
CA PHE A 72 -6.78 -6.11 1.34
C PHE A 72 -5.35 -6.65 1.45
N VAL A 73 -4.37 -5.76 1.41
CA VAL A 73 -2.96 -6.10 1.55
C VAL A 73 -2.42 -5.43 2.81
N LEU A 74 -1.71 -6.19 3.62
CA LEU A 74 -0.97 -5.72 4.78
C LEU A 74 0.50 -6.11 4.62
N THR A 75 1.40 -5.16 4.54
CA THR A 75 2.84 -5.44 4.52
C THR A 75 3.44 -5.32 5.91
N LEU A 76 4.17 -6.34 6.34
CA LEU A 76 4.88 -6.40 7.62
C LEU A 76 6.38 -6.20 7.38
N GLY A 77 6.83 -4.97 7.46
CA GLY A 77 8.20 -4.56 7.21
C GLY A 77 8.72 -3.64 8.32
N THR A 78 9.46 -2.59 7.95
CA THR A 78 9.85 -1.51 8.85
C THR A 78 8.62 -0.94 9.55
N GLY A 79 7.57 -0.69 8.77
CA GLY A 79 6.24 -0.30 9.22
C GLY A 79 5.16 -1.33 8.84
N ALA A 80 3.93 -0.85 8.71
CA ALA A 80 2.73 -1.59 8.35
C ALA A 80 2.02 -0.91 7.17
N GLY A 81 2.50 -1.15 5.96
CA GLY A 81 1.88 -0.60 4.74
C GLY A 81 0.59 -1.33 4.40
N THR A 82 -0.34 -0.63 3.75
CA THR A 82 -1.63 -1.20 3.38
C THR A 82 -2.02 -0.83 1.95
N ALA A 83 -2.79 -1.71 1.31
CA ALA A 83 -3.43 -1.43 0.03
C ALA A 83 -4.81 -2.10 -0.01
N LEU A 84 -5.76 -1.45 -0.66
CA LEU A 84 -7.12 -1.93 -0.84
C LEU A 84 -7.43 -2.06 -2.33
N PHE A 85 -8.00 -3.20 -2.69
CA PHE A 85 -8.41 -3.49 -4.07
C PHE A 85 -9.87 -3.94 -4.09
N ARG A 86 -10.54 -3.63 -5.19
CA ARG A 86 -11.87 -4.15 -5.50
C ARG A 86 -11.88 -4.65 -6.93
N ASP A 87 -12.16 -5.94 -7.11
CA ASP A 87 -12.24 -6.57 -8.44
C ASP A 87 -10.99 -6.30 -9.30
N GLY A 88 -9.80 -6.31 -8.66
CA GLY A 88 -8.50 -6.04 -9.28
C GLY A 88 -8.15 -4.56 -9.45
N GLU A 89 -9.04 -3.64 -9.11
CA GLU A 89 -8.81 -2.20 -9.19
C GLU A 89 -8.28 -1.66 -7.85
N LEU A 90 -7.23 -0.83 -7.92
CA LEU A 90 -6.70 -0.16 -6.74
C LEU A 90 -7.70 0.90 -6.23
N MET A 91 -8.05 0.80 -4.97
CA MET A 91 -8.89 1.76 -4.27
C MET A 91 -8.06 2.92 -3.70
N PRO A 92 -8.72 4.01 -3.25
CA PRO A 92 -8.00 5.11 -2.61
C PRO A 92 -7.13 4.63 -1.45
N HIS A 93 -5.92 5.17 -1.37
CA HIS A 93 -4.95 4.82 -0.34
C HIS A 93 -5.49 5.05 1.07
N LEU A 94 -5.33 4.05 1.93
CA LEU A 94 -5.63 4.14 3.36
C LEU A 94 -4.31 4.13 4.15
N GLU A 95 -3.92 5.29 4.66
CA GLU A 95 -2.70 5.42 5.48
C GLU A 95 -2.96 4.95 6.92
N LEU A 96 -2.96 3.63 7.14
CA LEU A 96 -3.17 3.06 8.45
C LEU A 96 -1.89 3.05 9.31
N ALA A 97 -0.71 3.18 8.70
CA ALA A 97 0.58 3.11 9.42
C ALA A 97 0.60 4.02 10.65
N HIS A 98 0.10 5.24 10.51
CA HIS A 98 0.06 6.26 11.55
C HIS A 98 -1.26 6.33 12.32
N HIS A 99 -2.26 5.52 11.97
CA HIS A 99 -3.54 5.49 12.68
C HIS A 99 -3.40 4.79 14.04
N PRO A 100 -3.93 5.37 15.13
CA PRO A 100 -3.91 4.75 16.45
C PRO A 100 -4.67 3.42 16.49
N VAL A 101 -4.06 2.37 17.03
CA VAL A 101 -4.67 1.04 17.12
C VAL A 101 -4.72 0.46 18.53
N SER A 102 -3.82 0.88 19.42
CA SER A 102 -3.80 0.38 20.78
C SER A 102 -3.05 1.32 21.72
N LYS A 103 -3.72 1.84 22.75
CA LYS A 103 -3.09 2.71 23.80
C LYS A 103 -2.26 3.84 23.18
N ASN A 104 -2.83 4.60 22.27
CA ASN A 104 -2.21 5.70 21.51
C ASN A 104 -0.99 5.28 20.66
N ARG A 105 -0.80 3.99 20.37
CA ARG A 105 0.21 3.52 19.42
C ARG A 105 -0.40 3.33 18.04
N ALA A 106 0.28 3.83 17.04
CA ALA A 106 -0.05 3.60 15.64
C ALA A 106 0.24 2.14 15.22
N TYR A 107 -0.22 1.74 14.04
CA TYR A 107 0.05 0.40 13.49
C TYR A 107 1.55 0.13 13.42
N ASP A 108 2.37 1.07 12.92
CA ASP A 108 3.83 0.93 12.87
C ASP A 108 4.45 0.67 14.22
N GLU A 109 4.05 1.44 15.23
CA GLU A 109 4.53 1.29 16.61
C GLU A 109 4.01 0.00 17.29
N TYR A 110 3.01 -0.64 16.71
CA TYR A 110 2.38 -1.82 17.28
C TYR A 110 2.85 -3.12 16.64
N ILE A 111 2.98 -3.15 15.28
CA ILE A 111 3.34 -4.35 14.52
C ILE A 111 4.54 -4.18 13.56
N GLY A 112 5.12 -2.98 13.41
CA GLY A 112 6.34 -2.77 12.63
C GLY A 112 7.56 -3.49 13.23
N ASP A 113 8.68 -3.53 12.50
CA ASP A 113 9.87 -4.30 12.89
C ASP A 113 10.47 -3.86 14.23
N ALA A 114 10.57 -2.55 14.50
CA ALA A 114 11.04 -2.04 15.78
C ALA A 114 10.15 -2.53 16.94
N ALA A 115 8.84 -2.57 16.74
CA ALA A 115 7.90 -3.10 17.73
C ALA A 115 8.06 -4.61 17.93
N ARG A 116 8.37 -5.36 16.86
CA ARG A 116 8.67 -6.79 16.92
C ARG A 116 9.94 -7.05 17.73
N MET A 117 11.02 -6.35 17.43
CA MET A 117 12.30 -6.48 18.14
C MET A 117 12.14 -6.20 19.63
N LYS A 118 11.42 -5.14 19.99
CA LYS A 118 11.16 -4.74 21.38
C LYS A 118 10.26 -5.73 22.13
N ALA A 119 9.24 -6.29 21.47
CA ALA A 119 8.25 -7.14 22.12
C ALA A 119 8.61 -8.63 22.14
N GLY A 120 9.48 -9.06 21.24
CA GLY A 120 9.75 -10.45 20.92
C GLY A 120 8.67 -11.09 20.05
N ASN A 121 9.06 -12.11 19.24
CA ASN A 121 8.19 -12.73 18.23
C ASN A 121 6.85 -13.23 18.78
N LYS A 122 6.83 -13.88 19.94
CA LYS A 122 5.60 -14.44 20.54
C LYS A 122 4.54 -13.36 20.83
N ARG A 123 4.97 -12.22 21.40
CA ARG A 123 4.05 -11.13 21.71
C ARG A 123 3.67 -10.36 20.45
N TRP A 124 4.59 -10.21 19.52
CA TRP A 124 4.35 -9.56 18.24
C TRP A 124 3.33 -10.36 17.42
N ASN A 125 3.42 -11.68 17.33
CA ASN A 125 2.44 -12.52 16.65
C ASN A 125 1.02 -12.32 17.19
N ARG A 126 0.84 -12.27 18.52
CA ARG A 126 -0.48 -11.95 19.12
C ARG A 126 -1.00 -10.56 18.73
N ARG A 127 -0.10 -9.60 18.51
CA ARG A 127 -0.49 -8.27 18.04
C ARG A 127 -0.93 -8.30 16.58
N VAL A 128 -0.20 -9.01 15.71
CA VAL A 128 -0.59 -9.17 14.31
C VAL A 128 -1.92 -9.90 14.20
N GLU A 129 -2.12 -10.98 14.96
CA GLU A 129 -3.40 -11.69 15.02
C GLU A 129 -4.57 -10.76 15.41
N LYS A 130 -4.36 -9.90 16.42
CA LYS A 130 -5.34 -8.88 16.79
C LYS A 130 -5.61 -7.88 15.66
N ILE A 131 -4.57 -7.45 14.94
CA ILE A 131 -4.72 -6.53 13.80
C ILE A 131 -5.53 -7.17 12.68
N ILE A 132 -5.29 -8.44 12.37
CA ILE A 132 -6.09 -9.18 11.36
C ILE A 132 -7.58 -9.15 11.73
N GLY A 133 -7.92 -9.37 13.00
CA GLY A 133 -9.30 -9.29 13.48
C GLY A 133 -9.90 -7.87 13.38
N ILE A 134 -9.10 -6.83 13.68
CA ILE A 134 -9.52 -5.43 13.51
C ILE A 134 -9.79 -5.13 12.04
N LEU A 135 -8.87 -5.50 11.15
CA LEU A 135 -9.00 -5.27 9.72
C LEU A 135 -10.18 -6.03 9.11
N ALA A 136 -10.45 -7.25 9.58
CA ALA A 136 -11.62 -8.01 9.15
C ALA A 136 -12.93 -7.25 9.44
N SER A 137 -13.04 -6.63 10.61
CA SER A 137 -14.23 -5.84 10.99
C SER A 137 -14.27 -4.46 10.31
N LEU A 138 -13.10 -3.83 10.08
CA LEU A 138 -13.01 -2.49 9.53
C LEU A 138 -13.24 -2.46 8.02
N VAL A 139 -12.58 -3.38 7.30
CA VAL A 139 -12.56 -3.42 5.84
C VAL A 139 -13.61 -4.38 5.30
N ASN A 140 -13.94 -5.43 6.06
CA ASN A 140 -14.83 -6.51 5.63
C ASN A 140 -14.38 -7.14 4.30
N TYR A 141 -13.08 -7.46 4.22
CA TYR A 141 -12.45 -8.01 3.03
C TYR A 141 -12.87 -9.47 2.76
N ASP A 142 -12.92 -9.84 1.50
CA ASP A 142 -13.05 -11.23 1.07
C ASP A 142 -11.73 -11.99 1.25
N LYS A 143 -10.60 -11.32 0.97
CA LYS A 143 -9.26 -11.88 1.10
C LYS A 143 -8.29 -10.86 1.72
N LEU A 144 -7.43 -11.33 2.64
CA LEU A 144 -6.29 -10.56 3.16
C LEU A 144 -4.98 -11.22 2.73
N TRP A 145 -4.12 -10.44 2.10
CA TRP A 145 -2.77 -10.81 1.73
C TRP A 145 -1.76 -10.18 2.69
N ILE A 146 -0.88 -11.00 3.27
CA ILE A 146 0.16 -10.52 4.19
C ILE A 146 1.52 -10.67 3.50
N GLY A 147 2.14 -9.53 3.20
CA GLY A 147 3.46 -9.42 2.61
C GLY A 147 4.50 -8.84 3.56
N GLY A 148 5.67 -8.47 3.00
CA GLY A 148 6.78 -7.89 3.74
C GLY A 148 7.69 -8.91 4.43
N GLY A 149 8.92 -8.49 4.73
CA GLY A 149 9.99 -9.39 5.22
C GLY A 149 9.71 -10.08 6.56
N ASN A 150 8.76 -9.56 7.35
CA ASN A 150 8.36 -10.17 8.62
C ASN A 150 7.16 -11.14 8.49
N ALA A 151 6.52 -11.25 7.34
CA ALA A 151 5.39 -12.16 7.13
C ALA A 151 5.76 -13.64 7.39
N ALA A 152 6.97 -14.06 6.99
CA ALA A 152 7.48 -15.39 7.27
C ALA A 152 7.69 -15.72 8.76
N ARG A 153 7.56 -14.74 9.65
CA ARG A 153 7.70 -14.91 11.12
C ARG A 153 6.37 -15.14 11.84
N LEU A 154 5.28 -15.22 11.09
CA LEU A 154 3.96 -15.55 11.64
C LEU A 154 3.94 -17.03 12.05
N THR A 155 3.46 -17.30 13.26
CA THR A 155 3.49 -18.66 13.85
C THR A 155 2.12 -19.14 14.32
N PHE A 156 1.07 -18.32 14.19
CA PHE A 156 -0.31 -18.71 14.51
C PHE A 156 -1.05 -19.18 13.25
N LYS A 157 -2.11 -19.94 13.44
CA LYS A 157 -2.95 -20.40 12.34
C LYS A 157 -3.74 -19.23 11.75
N LEU A 158 -3.49 -18.94 10.49
CA LEU A 158 -4.21 -17.88 9.77
C LEU A 158 -5.67 -18.31 9.49
N PRO A 159 -6.62 -17.35 9.50
CA PRO A 159 -7.97 -17.56 8.98
C PRO A 159 -7.94 -18.06 7.52
N ALA A 160 -8.99 -18.74 7.08
CA ALA A 160 -9.05 -19.35 5.74
C ALA A 160 -8.94 -18.32 4.59
N ASN A 161 -9.39 -17.09 4.84
CA ASN A 161 -9.32 -15.99 3.88
C ASN A 161 -8.09 -15.08 4.06
N VAL A 162 -7.06 -15.55 4.78
CA VAL A 162 -5.80 -14.82 5.00
C VAL A 162 -4.64 -15.66 4.49
N ALA A 163 -3.79 -15.11 3.64
CA ALA A 163 -2.63 -15.80 3.09
C ALA A 163 -1.36 -14.93 3.15
N VAL A 164 -0.20 -15.58 3.28
CA VAL A 164 1.10 -14.92 3.17
C VAL A 164 1.57 -14.99 1.72
N VAL A 165 2.11 -13.88 1.23
CA VAL A 165 2.70 -13.77 -0.11
C VAL A 165 4.21 -13.58 -0.05
N SER A 166 4.91 -14.04 -1.10
CA SER A 166 6.36 -13.87 -1.20
C SER A 166 6.75 -12.40 -1.29
N ASN A 167 7.93 -12.07 -0.76
CA ASN A 167 8.50 -10.72 -0.83
C ASN A 167 9.03 -10.36 -2.24
N ASP A 168 9.16 -11.35 -3.15
CA ASP A 168 9.57 -11.12 -4.54
C ASP A 168 8.48 -10.46 -5.40
N ALA A 169 7.28 -10.35 -4.84
CA ALA A 169 6.09 -9.77 -5.47
C ALA A 169 6.28 -8.32 -5.97
N GLY A 170 7.20 -7.53 -5.38
CA GLY A 170 7.37 -6.12 -5.76
C GLY A 170 7.73 -5.89 -7.23
N ILE A 171 8.55 -6.75 -7.83
CA ILE A 171 8.94 -6.62 -9.25
C ILE A 171 7.75 -6.95 -10.16
N GLU A 172 7.03 -8.03 -9.86
CA GLU A 172 5.84 -8.45 -10.61
C GLU A 172 4.73 -7.41 -10.51
N GLY A 173 4.49 -6.86 -9.32
CA GLY A 173 3.52 -5.79 -9.10
C GLY A 173 3.82 -4.54 -9.91
N GLY A 174 5.09 -4.17 -10.03
CA GLY A 174 5.53 -3.08 -10.90
C GLY A 174 5.18 -3.31 -12.38
N ALA A 175 5.24 -4.54 -12.87
CA ALA A 175 4.82 -4.88 -14.24
C ALA A 175 3.30 -4.85 -14.38
N ARG A 176 2.57 -5.42 -13.41
CA ARG A 176 1.10 -5.44 -13.38
C ARG A 176 0.46 -4.06 -13.28
N LEU A 177 1.17 -3.07 -12.71
CA LEU A 177 0.72 -1.68 -12.66
C LEU A 177 0.37 -1.11 -14.05
N TRP A 178 0.90 -1.68 -15.12
CA TRP A 178 0.64 -1.28 -16.50
C TRP A 178 -0.47 -2.08 -17.19
N HIS A 179 -1.11 -2.98 -16.46
CA HIS A 179 -2.26 -3.72 -17.00
C HIS A 179 -3.47 -2.78 -17.18
N PRO A 180 -4.32 -2.94 -18.22
CA PRO A 180 -5.45 -2.04 -18.50
C PRO A 180 -6.47 -1.90 -17.36
N LEU A 181 -6.59 -2.92 -16.50
CA LEU A 181 -7.51 -2.93 -15.35
C LEU A 181 -6.91 -2.35 -14.06
N SER A 182 -5.60 -2.09 -14.03
CA SER A 182 -4.90 -1.75 -12.77
C SER A 182 -5.15 -0.33 -12.26
N LEU A 183 -5.47 0.60 -13.14
CA LEU A 183 -5.79 1.98 -12.79
C LEU A 183 -6.86 2.48 -13.77
N ARG A 184 -8.13 2.36 -13.42
CA ARG A 184 -9.13 3.21 -14.07
C ARG A 184 -8.83 4.64 -13.72
N ASP A 185 -8.87 5.49 -14.73
CA ASP A 185 -8.64 6.92 -14.62
C ASP A 185 -9.57 7.49 -13.53
N THR A 186 -9.02 7.81 -12.36
CA THR A 186 -9.78 8.39 -11.23
C THR A 186 -10.36 9.77 -11.57
N ARG A 187 -10.14 10.28 -12.79
CA ARG A 187 -10.74 11.51 -13.32
C ARG A 187 -12.27 11.44 -13.52
N GLN A 188 -12.92 10.30 -13.28
CA GLN A 188 -14.37 10.14 -13.39
C GLN A 188 -15.16 10.39 -12.11
N PHE A 189 -14.54 10.82 -11.02
CA PHE A 189 -15.31 11.43 -9.94
C PHE A 189 -15.57 12.88 -10.32
N PRO A 190 -16.83 13.28 -10.61
CA PRO A 190 -17.15 14.68 -10.83
C PRO A 190 -16.68 15.47 -9.60
N GLU A 191 -16.04 16.61 -9.85
CA GLU A 191 -15.70 17.56 -8.78
C GLU A 191 -16.93 17.71 -7.88
N ALA A 192 -16.73 17.46 -6.58
CA ALA A 192 -17.80 17.65 -5.61
C ALA A 192 -18.27 19.11 -5.73
N THR A 193 -19.44 19.30 -6.31
CA THR A 193 -20.10 20.60 -6.35
C THR A 193 -20.09 21.11 -4.92
N GLN A 194 -19.38 22.20 -4.68
CA GLN A 194 -19.38 22.88 -3.39
C GLN A 194 -20.82 23.18 -3.03
N ARG A 195 -21.40 22.36 -2.17
CA ARG A 195 -22.65 22.70 -1.51
C ARG A 195 -22.32 23.77 -0.48
N THR A 196 -22.36 25.01 -0.91
CA THR A 196 -22.54 26.15 -0.02
C THR A 196 -23.98 26.05 0.51
N GLY A 197 -24.17 25.27 1.56
CA GLY A 197 -25.38 25.19 2.33
C GLY A 197 -25.05 25.75 3.70
N ALA A 198 -25.48 26.99 3.95
CA ALA A 198 -25.55 27.60 5.27
C ALA A 198 -26.38 26.67 6.16
N PHE A 199 -25.83 26.26 7.28
CA PHE A 199 -26.60 25.76 8.40
C PHE A 199 -27.08 27.00 9.16
N GLU A 200 -28.37 27.31 9.07
CA GLU A 200 -29.06 28.10 10.06
C GLU A 200 -29.37 27.24 11.31
#